data_c33fbcb1e9701605a45f5ec418232729
#
_entry.id   c33fbcb1e9701605a45f5ec418232729
#
_cell.length_a   1.000
_cell.length_b   1.000
_cell.length_c   1.000
_cell.angle_alpha   90.00
_cell.angle_beta   90.00
_cell.angle_gamma   90.00
#
_symmetry.space_group_name_H-M   'P 1'
#
loop_
_entity.id
_entity.type
_entity.pdbx_description
1 polymer ?
#
loop_
_entity_poly.entity_id
_entity_poly.type
_entity_poly.pdbx_seq_one_letter_code
_entity_poly.pdbx_strand_id
1 'polypeptide(L)'
;MLKPEQLLEEARLLISRLERISADSIWARRSSGHRGAMLKWVEDFEQKRQNKEIDADSIDLLSIENLIRTGYEFLENAARERMR
;
A
#
# COMPACT_ATOMS: atom_id res chain seq x y z
N MET A 1 0.17 0.00 -17.76
CA MET A 1 0.91 0.58 -16.60
C MET A 1 0.10 1.70 -15.99
N LEU A 2 -0.10 1.67 -14.69
CA LEU A 2 -0.86 2.70 -14.00
C LEU A 2 -0.03 3.99 -13.87
N LYS A 3 -0.70 5.12 -13.95
CA LYS A 3 -0.06 6.42 -13.72
C LYS A 3 0.24 6.61 -12.23
N PRO A 4 1.22 7.46 -11.86
CA PRO A 4 1.56 7.67 -10.46
C PRO A 4 0.37 8.05 -9.57
N GLU A 5 -0.55 8.88 -10.05
CA GLU A 5 -1.74 9.26 -9.29
C GLU A 5 -2.68 8.08 -9.05
N GLN A 6 -2.79 7.19 -10.03
CA GLN A 6 -3.60 5.98 -9.89
C GLN A 6 -3.00 5.04 -8.85
N LEU A 7 -1.68 4.90 -8.85
CA LEU A 7 -0.97 4.10 -7.85
C LEU A 7 -1.12 4.70 -6.45
N LEU A 8 -1.10 6.03 -6.34
CA LEU A 8 -1.32 6.71 -5.07
C LEU A 8 -2.70 6.39 -4.49
N GLU A 9 -3.74 6.50 -5.32
CA GLU A 9 -5.10 6.19 -4.89
C GLU A 9 -5.25 4.73 -4.52
N GLU A 10 -4.67 3.83 -5.30
CA GLU A 10 -4.69 2.40 -5.04
C GLU A 10 -3.99 2.09 -3.71
N ALA A 11 -2.84 2.70 -3.47
CA ALA A 11 -2.11 2.51 -2.22
C ALA A 11 -2.93 2.97 -1.02
N ARG A 12 -3.56 4.14 -1.10
CA ARG A 12 -4.41 4.66 -0.03
C ARG A 12 -5.58 3.74 0.28
N LEU A 13 -6.25 3.26 -0.76
CA LEU A 13 -7.37 2.34 -0.60
C LEU A 13 -6.93 1.05 0.07
N LEU A 14 -5.81 0.51 -0.38
CA LEU A 14 -5.28 -0.73 0.15
C LEU A 14 -4.85 -0.58 1.61
N ILE A 15 -4.19 0.52 1.97
CA ILE A 15 -3.85 0.82 3.36
C ILE A 15 -5.11 0.79 4.23
N SER A 16 -6.18 1.45 3.78
CA SER A 16 -7.44 1.48 4.50
C SER A 16 -8.02 0.09 4.71
N ARG A 17 -7.96 -0.76 3.68
CA ARG A 17 -8.43 -2.14 3.78
C ARG A 17 -7.59 -2.98 4.73
N LEU A 18 -6.26 -2.80 4.69
CA LEU A 18 -5.35 -3.53 5.59
C LEU A 18 -5.60 -3.15 7.05
N GLU A 19 -5.95 -1.89 7.31
CA GLU A 19 -6.28 -1.42 8.65
C GLU A 19 -7.55 -2.07 9.21
N ARG A 20 -8.42 -2.56 8.35
CA ARG A 20 -9.68 -3.21 8.73
C ARG A 20 -9.55 -4.70 9.03
N ILE A 21 -8.38 -5.29 8.80
CA ILE A 21 -8.15 -6.68 9.16
C ILE A 21 -8.29 -6.80 10.68
N SER A 22 -9.03 -7.82 11.13
CA SER A 22 -9.26 -8.06 12.55
C SER A 22 -7.92 -8.13 13.31
N ALA A 23 -7.87 -7.48 14.47
CA ALA A 23 -6.68 -7.49 15.32
C ALA A 23 -6.29 -8.90 15.78
N ASP A 24 -7.24 -9.84 15.77
CA ASP A 24 -6.99 -11.24 16.14
C ASP A 24 -6.35 -12.04 15.02
N SER A 25 -6.34 -11.50 13.79
CA SER A 25 -5.77 -12.18 12.64
C SER A 25 -4.25 -12.10 12.68
N ILE A 26 -3.57 -13.20 12.35
CA ILE A 26 -2.12 -13.20 12.18
C ILE A 26 -1.71 -12.26 11.03
N TRP A 27 -2.61 -12.09 10.07
CA TRP A 27 -2.35 -11.23 8.90
C TRP A 27 -2.37 -9.74 9.24
N ALA A 28 -3.09 -9.34 10.30
CA ALA A 28 -3.04 -7.98 10.80
C ALA A 28 -1.62 -7.64 11.27
N ARG A 29 -0.99 -8.55 11.99
CA ARG A 29 0.39 -8.37 12.46
C ARG A 29 1.39 -8.38 11.31
N ARG A 30 1.27 -9.35 10.41
CA ARG A 30 2.19 -9.50 9.27
C ARG A 30 2.09 -8.34 8.30
N SER A 31 0.89 -7.76 8.12
CA SER A 31 0.71 -6.64 7.21
C SER A 31 1.11 -5.28 7.80
N SER A 32 1.33 -5.20 9.12
CA SER A 32 1.61 -3.93 9.79
C SER A 32 2.85 -3.22 9.24
N GLY A 33 3.97 -3.93 9.12
CA GLY A 33 5.20 -3.36 8.55
C GLY A 33 5.01 -2.99 7.09
N HIS A 34 4.30 -3.83 6.34
CA HIS A 34 4.00 -3.59 4.94
C HIS A 34 3.15 -2.32 4.76
N ARG A 35 2.12 -2.17 5.59
CA ARG A 35 1.27 -0.99 5.61
C ARG A 35 2.09 0.26 5.89
N GLY A 36 3.02 0.20 6.84
CA GLY A 36 3.92 1.31 7.15
C GLY A 36 4.78 1.71 5.97
N ALA A 37 5.30 0.73 5.23
CA ALA A 37 6.10 0.99 4.03
C ALA A 37 5.28 1.68 2.95
N MET A 38 4.03 1.25 2.75
CA MET A 38 3.12 1.89 1.79
C MET A 38 2.79 3.33 2.20
N LEU A 39 2.52 3.54 3.48
CA LEU A 39 2.21 4.87 4.00
C LEU A 39 3.39 5.82 3.80
N LYS A 40 4.60 5.35 4.04
CA LYS A 40 5.81 6.15 3.81
C LYS A 40 5.92 6.55 2.35
N TRP A 41 5.66 5.62 1.43
CA TRP A 41 5.69 5.92 0.00
C TRP A 41 4.66 7.00 -0.35
N VAL A 42 3.44 6.90 0.19
CA VAL A 42 2.37 7.87 -0.04
C VAL A 42 2.79 9.25 0.46
N GLU A 43 3.34 9.32 1.66
CA GLU A 43 3.79 10.59 2.26
C GLU A 43 4.90 11.22 1.43
N ASP A 44 5.88 10.43 0.98
CA ASP A 44 6.97 10.93 0.15
C ASP A 44 6.44 11.45 -1.18
N PHE A 45 5.49 10.75 -1.78
CA PHE A 45 4.88 11.18 -3.04
C PHE A 45 4.17 12.52 -2.87
N GLU A 46 3.36 12.66 -1.83
CA GLU A 46 2.62 13.88 -1.56
C GLU A 46 3.55 15.06 -1.30
N GLN A 47 4.64 14.83 -0.57
CA GLN A 47 5.63 15.86 -0.31
C GLN A 47 6.28 16.35 -1.60
N LYS A 48 6.71 15.43 -2.47
CA LYS A 48 7.28 15.77 -3.77
C LYS A 48 6.28 16.53 -4.63
N ARG A 49 5.01 16.13 -4.58
CA ARG A 49 3.94 16.80 -5.33
C ARG A 49 3.76 18.24 -4.88
N GLN A 50 3.76 18.49 -3.58
CA GLN A 50 3.66 19.84 -3.02
C GLN A 50 4.85 20.72 -3.42
N ASN A 51 6.03 20.14 -3.48
CA ASN A 51 7.25 20.84 -3.84
C ASN A 51 7.45 20.94 -5.35
N LYS A 52 6.53 20.42 -6.15
CA LYS A 52 6.61 20.37 -7.61
C LYS A 52 7.87 19.68 -8.11
N GLU A 53 8.34 18.68 -7.37
CA GLU A 53 9.55 17.93 -7.70
C GLU A 53 9.25 16.58 -8.34
N ILE A 54 8.00 16.38 -8.79
CA ILE A 54 7.58 15.11 -9.37
C ILE A 54 8.07 15.00 -10.81
N ASP A 55 8.98 14.07 -11.04
CA ASP A 55 9.30 13.57 -12.36
C ASP A 55 9.34 12.03 -12.30
N ALA A 56 9.42 11.39 -13.45
CA ALA A 56 9.37 9.94 -13.54
C ALA A 56 10.56 9.28 -12.82
N ASP A 57 11.69 9.94 -12.75
CA ASP A 57 12.91 9.39 -12.15
C ASP A 57 12.93 9.53 -10.63
N SER A 58 12.13 10.46 -10.07
CA SER A 58 12.11 10.72 -8.64
C SER A 58 11.12 9.84 -7.88
N ILE A 59 10.31 9.03 -8.59
CA ILE A 59 9.28 8.17 -8.00
C ILE A 59 9.61 6.71 -8.26
N ASP A 60 9.69 5.93 -7.19
CA ASP A 60 9.93 4.48 -7.30
C ASP A 60 8.61 3.76 -7.54
N LEU A 61 8.18 3.72 -8.80
CA LEU A 61 6.93 3.09 -9.20
C LEU A 61 6.97 1.57 -9.07
N LEU A 62 8.12 0.97 -9.31
CA LEU A 62 8.25 -0.48 -9.20
C LEU A 62 8.08 -0.93 -7.75
N SER A 63 8.65 -0.19 -6.81
CA SER A 63 8.52 -0.48 -5.40
C SER A 63 7.06 -0.44 -4.95
N ILE A 64 6.30 0.60 -5.34
CA ILE A 64 4.90 0.70 -4.92
C ILE A 64 4.03 -0.35 -5.60
N GLU A 65 4.30 -0.69 -6.86
CA GLU A 65 3.57 -1.76 -7.53
C GLU A 65 3.73 -3.09 -6.79
N ASN A 66 4.96 -3.41 -6.37
CA ASN A 66 5.23 -4.61 -5.60
C ASN A 66 4.56 -4.57 -4.22
N LEU A 67 4.56 -3.43 -3.56
CA LEU A 67 3.90 -3.26 -2.26
C LEU A 67 2.39 -3.46 -2.39
N ILE A 68 1.78 -2.93 -3.44
CA ILE A 68 0.35 -3.09 -3.69
C ILE A 68 0.01 -4.55 -3.93
N ARG A 69 0.79 -5.23 -4.76
CA ARG A 69 0.58 -6.66 -5.04
C ARG A 69 0.62 -7.48 -3.75
N THR A 70 1.64 -7.29 -2.95
CA THR A 70 1.81 -8.01 -1.68
C THR A 70 0.68 -7.66 -0.70
N GLY A 71 0.24 -6.41 -0.69
CA GLY A 71 -0.88 -5.99 0.15
C GLY A 71 -2.18 -6.74 -0.19
N TYR A 72 -2.46 -6.93 -1.46
CA TYR A 72 -3.63 -7.73 -1.87
C TYR A 72 -3.50 -9.19 -1.44
N GLU A 73 -2.29 -9.74 -1.47
CA GLU A 73 -2.05 -11.09 -0.97
C GLU A 73 -2.38 -11.21 0.52
N PHE A 74 -2.03 -10.21 1.32
CA PHE A 74 -2.40 -10.16 2.74
C PHE A 74 -3.92 -10.15 2.91
N LEU A 75 -4.63 -9.34 2.12
CA LEU A 75 -6.08 -9.28 2.19
C LEU A 75 -6.72 -10.62 1.82
N GLU A 76 -6.21 -11.25 0.77
CA GLU A 76 -6.72 -12.56 0.33
C GLU A 76 -6.53 -13.62 1.42
N ASN A 77 -5.35 -13.65 2.02
CA ASN A 77 -5.06 -14.61 3.09
C ASN A 77 -5.91 -14.35 4.33
N ALA A 78 -6.14 -13.09 4.69
CA ALA A 78 -7.01 -12.74 5.81
C ALA A 78 -8.45 -13.15 5.54
N ALA A 79 -8.93 -13.00 4.30
CA ALA A 79 -10.27 -13.42 3.91
C ALA A 79 -10.42 -14.93 4.00
N ARG A 80 -9.41 -15.69 3.55
CA ARG A 80 -9.42 -17.15 3.65
C ARG A 80 -9.43 -17.63 5.09
N GLU A 81 -8.71 -16.95 5.97
CA GLU A 81 -8.70 -17.27 7.39
C GLU A 81 -10.10 -17.17 7.99
N ARG A 82 -10.87 -16.15 7.59
CA ARG A 82 -12.24 -15.96 8.07
C ARG A 82 -13.22 -17.03 7.59
N MET A 83 -12.93 -17.65 6.48
CA MET A 83 -13.83 -18.63 5.85
C MET A 83 -13.67 -20.04 6.40
N ARG A 84 -12.76 -20.27 7.32
CA ARG A 84 -12.54 -21.60 7.94
C ARG A 84 -13.47 -21.87 9.09
#